data_eebaa4cc8697de8e4303623ef4ab9ac6
#
_entry.id   eebaa4cc8697de8e4303623ef4ab9ac6
#
_cell.length_a   1.000
_cell.length_b   1.000
_cell.length_c   1.000
_cell.angle_alpha   90.00
_cell.angle_beta   90.00
_cell.angle_gamma   90.00
#
_symmetry.space_group_name_H-M   'P 1'
#
loop_
_entity.id
_entity.type
_entity.pdbx_description
1 polymer ?
#
loop_
_entity_poly.entity_id
_entity_poly.type
_entity_poly.pdbx_seq_one_letter_code
_entity_poly.pdbx_strand_id
1 'polypeptide(L)'
;MKNKKIRYTIAITMVCLTMLVFVSYKVFSQQSGWIAPPAANQKINSVTADVINNLAGKNLYVKECSACHGKYGKGDGPAGAALGEPVGDLSSAKSQSQTDGTYFWKIQTGKPPMPAFQKRLNETQTWQLVNYIRTLKPTSKK
;
A
#
# COMPACT_ATOMS: atom_id res chain seq x y z
N MET A 1 -48.88 -31.25 -13.63
CA MET A 1 -48.17 -30.03 -14.12
C MET A 1 -47.73 -29.08 -12.99
N LYS A 2 -48.46 -28.93 -11.90
CA LYS A 2 -48.19 -28.03 -10.76
C LYS A 2 -46.85 -28.34 -10.05
N ASN A 3 -46.52 -29.63 -9.83
CA ASN A 3 -45.31 -30.03 -9.12
C ASN A 3 -43.99 -29.80 -9.90
N LYS A 4 -44.03 -29.81 -11.23
CA LYS A 4 -42.83 -29.47 -12.03
C LYS A 4 -42.49 -28.00 -11.91
N LYS A 5 -43.47 -27.09 -11.96
CA LYS A 5 -43.21 -25.63 -11.79
C LYS A 5 -42.60 -25.31 -10.43
N ILE A 6 -43.12 -25.90 -9.35
CA ILE A 6 -42.59 -25.71 -7.99
C ILE A 6 -41.12 -26.17 -7.90
N ARG A 7 -40.82 -27.36 -8.45
CA ARG A 7 -39.42 -27.87 -8.47
C ARG A 7 -38.46 -26.98 -9.23
N TYR A 8 -38.86 -26.40 -10.38
CA TYR A 8 -38.06 -25.44 -11.13
C TYR A 8 -37.86 -24.13 -10.36
N THR A 9 -38.90 -23.62 -9.67
CA THR A 9 -38.78 -22.39 -8.88
C THR A 9 -37.80 -22.58 -7.73
N ILE A 10 -37.88 -23.71 -7.02
CA ILE A 10 -36.95 -24.03 -5.92
C ILE A 10 -35.51 -24.16 -6.44
N ALA A 11 -35.31 -24.83 -7.58
CA ALA A 11 -33.98 -24.98 -8.18
C ALA A 11 -33.37 -23.62 -8.58
N ILE A 12 -34.16 -22.75 -9.19
CA ILE A 12 -33.70 -21.39 -9.59
C ILE A 12 -33.36 -20.56 -8.36
N THR A 13 -34.19 -20.58 -7.31
CA THR A 13 -33.89 -19.82 -6.09
C THR A 13 -32.63 -20.31 -5.39
N MET A 14 -32.39 -21.63 -5.35
CA MET A 14 -31.15 -22.20 -4.79
C MET A 14 -29.90 -21.78 -5.59
N VAL A 15 -29.99 -21.81 -6.94
CA VAL A 15 -28.88 -21.34 -7.80
C VAL A 15 -28.62 -19.86 -7.61
N CYS A 16 -29.66 -19.03 -7.52
CA CYS A 16 -29.46 -17.59 -7.26
C CYS A 16 -28.85 -17.33 -5.88
N LEU A 17 -29.26 -18.06 -4.83
CA LEU A 17 -28.67 -17.94 -3.50
C LEU A 17 -27.19 -18.33 -3.49
N THR A 18 -26.84 -19.42 -4.15
CA THR A 18 -25.42 -19.85 -4.24
C THR A 18 -24.58 -18.85 -5.01
N MET A 19 -25.09 -18.28 -6.12
CA MET A 19 -24.39 -17.22 -6.88
C MET A 19 -24.17 -15.96 -6.04
N LEU A 20 -25.16 -15.54 -5.24
CA LEU A 20 -25.01 -14.37 -4.34
C LEU A 20 -23.93 -14.60 -3.27
N VAL A 21 -23.87 -15.81 -2.71
CA VAL A 21 -22.84 -16.18 -1.74
C VAL A 21 -21.45 -16.19 -2.40
N PHE A 22 -21.31 -16.72 -3.60
CA PHE A 22 -20.03 -16.71 -4.34
C PHE A 22 -19.58 -15.31 -4.72
N VAL A 23 -20.49 -14.42 -5.12
CA VAL A 23 -20.14 -13.01 -5.42
C VAL A 23 -19.67 -12.29 -4.16
N SER A 24 -20.37 -12.48 -3.03
CA SER A 24 -19.99 -11.89 -1.75
C SER A 24 -18.63 -12.39 -1.26
N TYR A 25 -18.32 -13.68 -1.45
CA TYR A 25 -17.04 -14.26 -1.08
C TYR A 25 -15.86 -13.68 -1.90
N LYS A 26 -16.06 -13.48 -3.21
CA LYS A 26 -15.03 -12.88 -4.08
C LYS A 26 -14.76 -11.42 -3.74
N VAL A 27 -15.77 -10.64 -3.38
CA VAL A 27 -15.60 -9.23 -2.98
C VAL A 27 -14.80 -9.13 -1.67
N PHE A 28 -15.03 -10.04 -0.71
CA PHE A 28 -14.29 -10.05 0.56
C PHE A 28 -12.82 -10.50 0.39
N SER A 29 -12.52 -11.38 -0.57
CA SER A 29 -11.16 -11.91 -0.76
C SER A 29 -10.21 -10.96 -1.50
N GLN A 30 -10.71 -9.90 -2.15
CA GLN A 30 -9.89 -8.92 -2.86
C GLN A 30 -9.26 -7.84 -1.98
N GLN A 31 -9.51 -7.85 -0.68
CA GLN A 31 -9.00 -6.86 0.27
C GLN A 31 -7.69 -7.29 0.95
N SER A 32 -6.90 -8.17 0.33
CA SER A 32 -5.59 -8.60 0.82
C SER A 32 -4.47 -7.56 0.61
N GLY A 33 -4.84 -6.27 0.54
CA GLY A 33 -3.88 -5.17 0.53
C GLY A 33 -3.15 -5.05 1.88
N TRP A 34 -1.89 -4.59 1.84
CA TRP A 34 -1.18 -4.18 3.05
C TRP A 34 -1.81 -2.89 3.60
N ILE A 35 -2.85 -3.06 4.43
CA ILE A 35 -3.69 -1.99 4.96
C ILE A 35 -3.18 -1.61 6.35
N ALA A 36 -2.88 -0.34 6.55
CA ALA A 36 -2.55 0.19 7.87
C ALA A 36 -3.80 0.23 8.77
N PRO A 37 -3.66 -0.05 10.07
CA PRO A 37 -4.77 0.06 11.01
C PRO A 37 -5.29 1.51 11.09
N PRO A 38 -6.56 1.73 11.44
CA PRO A 38 -7.16 3.07 11.50
C PRO A 38 -6.35 4.08 12.35
N ALA A 39 -5.81 3.65 13.48
CA ALA A 39 -4.97 4.48 14.34
C ALA A 39 -3.70 4.98 13.63
N ALA A 40 -3.08 4.14 12.78
CA ALA A 40 -1.93 4.54 12.00
C ALA A 40 -2.29 5.60 10.93
N ASN A 41 -3.46 5.49 10.31
CA ASN A 41 -3.93 6.46 9.32
C ASN A 41 -4.13 7.86 9.91
N GLN A 42 -4.41 7.96 11.20
CA GLN A 42 -4.62 9.22 11.92
C GLN A 42 -3.33 9.82 12.48
N LYS A 43 -2.21 9.09 12.44
CA LYS A 43 -0.94 9.58 12.96
C LYS A 43 -0.46 10.77 12.11
N ILE A 44 -0.29 11.93 12.79
CA ILE A 44 0.10 13.18 12.15
C ILE A 44 1.63 13.24 12.04
N ASN A 45 2.12 13.71 10.90
CA ASN A 45 3.54 13.96 10.68
C ASN A 45 3.98 15.17 11.53
N SER A 46 4.87 14.93 12.47
CA SER A 46 5.41 15.96 13.38
C SER A 46 6.63 16.70 12.82
N VAL A 47 7.12 16.30 11.64
CA VAL A 47 8.32 16.88 11.01
C VAL A 47 7.93 17.72 9.81
N THR A 48 8.32 19.00 9.82
CA THR A 48 8.06 19.94 8.72
C THR A 48 8.69 19.45 7.41
N ALA A 49 7.94 19.56 6.31
CA ALA A 49 8.43 19.24 4.96
C ALA A 49 9.22 20.43 4.36
N ASP A 50 10.35 20.78 4.98
CA ASP A 50 11.28 21.80 4.51
C ASP A 50 12.46 21.18 3.73
N VAL A 51 13.35 22.03 3.23
CA VAL A 51 14.52 21.63 2.44
C VAL A 51 15.46 20.72 3.23
N ILE A 52 15.68 21.01 4.51
CA ILE A 52 16.62 20.27 5.36
C ILE A 52 16.07 18.86 5.63
N ASN A 53 14.81 18.78 6.06
CA ASN A 53 14.16 17.51 6.35
C ASN A 53 13.96 16.65 5.09
N ASN A 54 13.65 17.27 3.96
CA ASN A 54 13.54 16.56 2.68
C ASN A 54 14.90 16.03 2.21
N LEU A 55 15.99 16.78 2.43
CA LEU A 55 17.35 16.31 2.10
C LEU A 55 17.76 15.14 3.01
N ALA A 56 17.49 15.24 4.30
CA ALA A 56 17.72 14.12 5.24
C ALA A 56 16.93 12.87 4.84
N GLY A 57 15.65 13.03 4.52
CA GLY A 57 14.79 11.96 4.02
C GLY A 57 15.29 11.35 2.71
N LYS A 58 15.79 12.18 1.77
CA LYS A 58 16.42 11.72 0.53
C LYS A 58 17.64 10.85 0.79
N ASN A 59 18.52 11.28 1.69
CA ASN A 59 19.71 10.50 2.04
C ASN A 59 19.35 9.14 2.65
N LEU A 60 18.35 9.11 3.54
CA LEU A 60 17.80 7.86 4.08
C LEU A 60 17.20 6.98 2.99
N TYR A 61 16.42 7.57 2.08
CA TYR A 61 15.81 6.85 0.97
C TYR A 61 16.85 6.19 0.07
N VAL A 62 17.89 6.92 -0.32
CA VAL A 62 18.96 6.39 -1.16
C VAL A 62 19.66 5.22 -0.48
N LYS A 63 19.92 5.33 0.82
CA LYS A 63 20.63 4.32 1.60
C LYS A 63 19.79 3.05 1.85
N GLU A 64 18.51 3.21 2.18
CA GLU A 64 17.71 2.15 2.77
C GLU A 64 16.61 1.61 1.83
N CYS A 65 16.19 2.37 0.83
CA CYS A 65 14.98 2.08 0.06
C CYS A 65 15.22 1.93 -1.44
N SER A 66 16.14 2.74 -2.01
CA SER A 66 16.30 2.86 -3.46
C SER A 66 16.74 1.58 -4.15
N ALA A 67 17.44 0.69 -3.45
CA ALA A 67 17.85 -0.60 -4.01
C ALA A 67 16.67 -1.45 -4.51
N CYS A 68 15.52 -1.38 -3.83
CA CYS A 68 14.29 -2.08 -4.21
C CYS A 68 13.30 -1.14 -4.92
N HIS A 69 13.06 0.08 -4.34
CA HIS A 69 12.05 0.99 -4.86
C HIS A 69 12.51 1.84 -6.05
N GLY A 70 13.80 1.79 -6.40
CA GLY A 70 14.38 2.59 -7.48
C GLY A 70 14.63 4.04 -7.08
N LYS A 71 15.43 4.74 -7.89
CA LYS A 71 15.84 6.13 -7.66
C LYS A 71 14.66 7.10 -7.54
N TYR A 72 13.60 6.83 -8.29
CA TYR A 72 12.41 7.68 -8.39
C TYR A 72 11.15 7.05 -7.75
N GLY A 73 11.33 5.98 -7.00
CA GLY A 73 10.24 5.31 -6.31
C GLY A 73 9.30 4.47 -7.18
N LYS A 74 9.70 4.14 -8.41
CA LYS A 74 8.86 3.42 -9.37
C LYS A 74 8.81 1.90 -9.15
N GLY A 75 9.52 1.38 -8.15
CA GLY A 75 9.62 -0.05 -7.91
C GLY A 75 10.60 -0.75 -8.85
N ASP A 76 11.41 0.02 -9.58
CA ASP A 76 12.37 -0.42 -10.62
C ASP A 76 13.80 -0.58 -10.10
N GLY A 77 13.97 -0.70 -8.79
CA GLY A 77 15.29 -0.95 -8.20
C GLY A 77 15.81 -2.36 -8.48
N PRO A 78 17.12 -2.51 -8.73
CA PRO A 78 17.70 -3.80 -9.15
C PRO A 78 17.51 -4.92 -8.12
N ALA A 79 17.53 -4.61 -6.83
CA ALA A 79 17.26 -5.59 -5.79
C ALA A 79 15.76 -5.96 -5.73
N GLY A 80 14.87 -5.04 -6.10
CA GLY A 80 13.42 -5.29 -6.18
C GLY A 80 13.07 -6.30 -7.27
N ALA A 81 13.73 -6.22 -8.41
CA ALA A 81 13.53 -7.16 -9.52
C ALA A 81 13.88 -8.62 -9.15
N ALA A 82 14.81 -8.82 -8.20
CA ALA A 82 15.21 -10.14 -7.73
C ALA A 82 14.24 -10.78 -6.73
N LEU A 83 13.23 -10.03 -6.23
CA LEU A 83 12.31 -10.52 -5.20
C LEU A 83 11.20 -11.45 -5.72
N GLY A 84 11.02 -11.53 -7.05
CA GLY A 84 9.95 -12.32 -7.65
C GLY A 84 8.54 -11.75 -7.46
N GLU A 85 8.40 -10.64 -6.74
CA GLU A 85 7.15 -9.91 -6.52
C GLU A 85 7.31 -8.42 -6.89
N PRO A 86 6.26 -7.79 -7.46
CA PRO A 86 6.33 -6.37 -7.80
C PRO A 86 6.55 -5.48 -6.57
N VAL A 87 7.60 -4.67 -6.61
CA VAL A 87 7.80 -3.60 -5.65
C VAL A 87 6.86 -2.44 -5.97
N GLY A 88 6.12 -1.95 -4.98
CA GLY A 88 5.12 -0.91 -5.20
C GLY A 88 5.73 0.40 -5.71
N ASP A 89 5.07 1.01 -6.71
CA ASP A 89 5.40 2.34 -7.24
C ASP A 89 4.96 3.42 -6.25
N LEU A 90 5.92 3.99 -5.51
CA LEU A 90 5.71 5.06 -4.54
C LEU A 90 5.32 6.39 -5.20
N SER A 91 5.61 6.58 -6.48
CA SER A 91 5.27 7.79 -7.23
C SER A 91 3.85 7.80 -7.77
N SER A 92 3.19 6.63 -7.83
CA SER A 92 1.85 6.49 -8.40
C SER A 92 0.77 7.26 -7.63
N ALA A 93 -0.29 7.69 -8.30
CA ALA A 93 -1.43 8.36 -7.66
C ALA A 93 -2.05 7.52 -6.53
N LYS A 94 -2.17 6.20 -6.74
CA LYS A 94 -2.65 5.25 -5.73
C LYS A 94 -1.77 5.24 -4.48
N SER A 95 -0.47 5.26 -4.65
CA SER A 95 0.48 5.31 -3.54
C SER A 95 0.40 6.65 -2.82
N GLN A 96 0.42 7.75 -3.57
CA GLN A 96 0.40 9.11 -3.05
C GLN A 96 -0.93 9.52 -2.38
N SER A 97 -2.03 8.79 -2.61
CA SER A 97 -3.31 9.02 -1.91
C SER A 97 -3.36 8.44 -0.50
N GLN A 98 -2.40 7.61 -0.09
CA GLN A 98 -2.31 7.11 1.28
C GLN A 98 -1.94 8.24 2.25
N THR A 99 -2.34 8.15 3.51
CA THR A 99 -1.96 9.13 4.54
C THR A 99 -0.48 9.02 4.92
N ASP A 100 0.10 10.07 5.49
CA ASP A 100 1.48 10.05 6.01
C ASP A 100 1.63 9.01 7.12
N GLY A 101 0.63 8.89 7.98
CA GLY A 101 0.60 7.87 9.03
C GLY A 101 0.60 6.45 8.48
N THR A 102 -0.05 6.21 7.34
CA THR A 102 0.02 4.92 6.63
C THR A 102 1.45 4.62 6.18
N TYR A 103 2.14 5.58 5.58
CA TYR A 103 3.54 5.41 5.18
C TYR A 103 4.44 5.16 6.39
N PHE A 104 4.29 5.97 7.44
CA PHE A 104 5.02 5.81 8.69
C PHE A 104 4.89 4.38 9.22
N TRP A 105 3.65 3.90 9.36
CA TRP A 105 3.37 2.56 9.86
C TRP A 105 3.98 1.47 8.99
N LYS A 106 3.82 1.56 7.66
CA LYS A 106 4.39 0.60 6.72
C LYS A 106 5.91 0.53 6.80
N ILE A 107 6.58 1.67 6.88
CA ILE A 107 8.04 1.73 7.03
C ILE A 107 8.45 1.07 8.34
N GLN A 108 7.78 1.41 9.44
CA GLN A 108 8.13 0.89 10.75
C GLN A 108 7.91 -0.63 10.87
N THR A 109 6.77 -1.13 10.38
CA THR A 109 6.38 -2.53 10.56
C THR A 109 6.93 -3.48 9.50
N GLY A 110 7.17 -2.98 8.29
CA GLY A 110 7.51 -3.81 7.15
C GLY A 110 6.40 -4.79 6.76
N LYS A 111 6.60 -5.47 5.66
CA LYS A 111 5.86 -6.66 5.21
C LYS A 111 6.79 -7.43 4.29
N PRO A 112 7.20 -8.66 4.63
CA PRO A 112 8.11 -9.43 3.76
C PRO A 112 7.64 -9.41 2.30
N PRO A 113 8.56 -9.19 1.35
CA PRO A 113 10.01 -9.07 1.51
C PRO A 113 10.52 -7.69 2.00
N MET A 114 9.68 -6.67 2.16
CA MET A 114 10.09 -5.37 2.72
C MET A 114 10.40 -5.51 4.22
N PRO A 115 11.63 -5.17 4.68
CA PRO A 115 11.99 -5.27 6.09
C PRO A 115 11.28 -4.22 6.95
N ALA A 116 11.18 -4.49 8.25
CA ALA A 116 10.75 -3.53 9.26
C ALA A 116 11.90 -2.59 9.64
N PHE A 117 11.64 -1.29 9.70
CA PHE A 117 12.66 -0.29 10.01
C PHE A 117 12.59 0.27 11.44
N GLN A 118 11.63 -0.15 12.27
CA GLN A 118 11.44 0.35 13.64
C GLN A 118 12.67 0.25 14.55
N LYS A 119 13.60 -0.69 14.27
CA LYS A 119 14.86 -0.84 15.01
C LYS A 119 16.03 -0.10 14.37
N ARG A 120 15.86 0.46 13.16
CA ARG A 120 16.92 1.08 12.35
C ARG A 120 16.73 2.58 12.19
N LEU A 121 15.47 3.03 12.19
CA LEU A 121 15.08 4.43 12.03
C LEU A 121 14.28 4.88 13.26
N ASN A 122 14.67 6.02 13.82
CA ASN A 122 13.87 6.69 14.84
C ASN A 122 12.64 7.38 14.21
N GLU A 123 11.78 7.91 15.05
CA GLU A 123 10.52 8.54 14.61
C GLU A 123 10.76 9.73 13.67
N THR A 124 11.68 10.63 14.00
CA THR A 124 12.06 11.78 13.16
C THR A 124 12.57 11.35 11.79
N GLN A 125 13.46 10.37 11.76
CA GLN A 125 14.02 9.84 10.50
C GLN A 125 12.92 9.20 9.64
N THR A 126 11.97 8.52 10.25
CA THR A 126 10.83 7.93 9.52
C THR A 126 9.95 9.02 8.91
N TRP A 127 9.67 10.11 9.64
CA TRP A 127 8.91 11.24 9.10
C TRP A 127 9.66 11.99 7.99
N GLN A 128 10.97 12.19 8.13
CA GLN A 128 11.80 12.75 7.08
C GLN A 128 11.74 11.91 5.80
N LEU A 129 11.77 10.58 5.96
CA LEU A 129 11.61 9.65 4.84
C LEU A 129 10.22 9.77 4.19
N VAL A 130 9.14 9.88 4.99
CA VAL A 130 7.78 10.13 4.47
C VAL A 130 7.72 11.44 3.69
N ASN A 131 8.30 12.54 4.22
CA ASN A 131 8.37 13.83 3.52
C ASN A 131 9.05 13.69 2.15
N TYR A 132 10.17 12.98 2.09
CA TYR A 132 10.86 12.75 0.81
C TYR A 132 10.01 11.91 -0.15
N ILE A 133 9.36 10.83 0.30
CA ILE A 133 8.47 10.02 -0.53
C ILE A 133 7.35 10.87 -1.15
N ARG A 134 6.84 11.87 -0.45
CA ARG A 134 5.85 12.82 -1.00
C ARG A 134 6.40 13.63 -2.18
N THR A 135 7.69 13.90 -2.22
CA THR A 135 8.32 14.60 -3.35
C THR A 135 8.44 13.76 -4.61
N LEU A 136 8.27 12.43 -4.51
CA LEU A 136 8.31 11.51 -5.66
C LEU A 136 7.03 11.56 -6.52
N LYS A 137 5.99 12.27 -6.07
CA LYS A 137 4.78 12.49 -6.86
C LYS A 137 5.14 13.06 -8.24
N PRO A 138 4.58 12.51 -9.34
CA PRO A 138 4.81 13.07 -10.66
C PRO A 138 4.42 14.56 -10.69
N THR A 139 5.33 15.41 -11.13
CA THR A 139 4.97 16.80 -11.44
C THR A 139 4.03 16.77 -12.63
N SER A 140 2.80 17.26 -12.47
CA SER A 140 1.95 17.52 -13.62
C SER A 140 2.69 18.49 -14.54
N LYS A 141 3.10 18.04 -15.72
CA LYS A 141 3.57 18.98 -16.75
C LYS A 141 2.40 19.95 -17.02
N LYS A 142 2.59 21.22 -16.68
CA LYS A 142 1.76 22.30 -17.19
C LYS A 142 1.93 22.38 -18.69
#